data_7077f90a4d8b2520beae40d9ca55c5d6
#
_entry.id   7077f90a4d8b2520beae40d9ca55c5d6
#
_cell.length_a   1.000
_cell.length_b   1.000
_cell.length_c   1.000
_cell.angle_alpha   90.00
_cell.angle_beta   90.00
_cell.angle_gamma   90.00
#
_symmetry.space_group_name_H-M   'P 1'
#
loop_
_entity.id
_entity.type
_entity.pdbx_description
1 polymer ?
#
loop_
_entity_poly.entity_id
_entity_poly.type
_entity_poly.pdbx_seq_one_letter_code
_entity_poly.pdbx_strand_id
1 'polypeptide(L)'
;ILTESGLYSEGTKLILEALSEDNFTFTRWSGDVDSRANPLNFEINSDLDIVAEFTEIRDTSSKDSDNDGVDDSKDLCPNTPSGFIVDERGCEIKNQFDNNYLLVWHDEFDYDGKLDQDKWHHQIIPPNNGSWWNNEVQHYTNNIKNSFVSDGTMKIVAIKENYTVDNSTKNYTSARLNSKFGFKYGRVDVRAKLPSTRGTWPAIWTLGTNINEVGNYFGDSEGSIGWPKCGEIDIMEQNGWNKNELIGHFHYANPQGQYANYGNVTSISNTSGQYHIYSLEWTDKIIRILVDNKEFVSLTNDGNVPYDNRHYLLLNIAIGGNLGGDIDPSFSQDRMEVDYVRVFQKE
;
A
#
# COMPACT_ATOMS: atom_id res chain seq x y z
N ILE A 1 -30.48 -13.17 -1.99
CA ILE A 1 -30.85 -13.11 -3.41
C ILE A 1 -31.78 -14.28 -3.71
N LEU A 2 -33.01 -14.00 -4.17
CA LEU A 2 -33.99 -15.05 -4.52
C LEU A 2 -33.76 -15.66 -5.91
N THR A 3 -32.90 -15.06 -6.74
CA THR A 3 -32.56 -15.52 -8.07
C THR A 3 -31.07 -15.84 -8.11
N GLU A 4 -30.72 -17.08 -8.47
CA GLU A 4 -29.32 -17.49 -8.60
C GLU A 4 -28.73 -17.02 -9.95
N SER A 5 -27.40 -16.85 -10.00
CA SER A 5 -26.70 -16.66 -11.26
C SER A 5 -26.94 -17.86 -12.17
N GLY A 6 -27.27 -17.64 -13.45
CA GLY A 6 -27.61 -18.71 -14.37
C GLY A 6 -27.81 -18.22 -15.81
N LEU A 7 -28.07 -19.16 -16.69
CA LEU A 7 -28.42 -18.89 -18.08
C LEU A 7 -29.93 -18.73 -18.19
N TYR A 8 -30.36 -17.59 -18.69
CA TYR A 8 -31.75 -17.27 -18.93
C TYR A 8 -31.94 -16.94 -20.41
N SER A 9 -33.14 -17.20 -20.93
CA SER A 9 -33.47 -16.80 -22.31
C SER A 9 -33.73 -15.31 -22.41
N GLU A 10 -33.41 -14.70 -23.54
CA GLU A 10 -33.78 -13.32 -23.87
C GLU A 10 -35.29 -13.13 -23.70
N GLY A 11 -35.67 -11.99 -23.10
CA GLY A 11 -37.07 -11.67 -22.77
C GLY A 11 -37.55 -12.27 -21.44
N THR A 12 -36.71 -13.00 -20.70
CA THR A 12 -37.09 -13.51 -19.37
C THR A 12 -37.23 -12.36 -18.37
N LYS A 13 -38.35 -12.30 -17.67
CA LYS A 13 -38.57 -11.32 -16.58
C LYS A 13 -38.12 -11.94 -15.27
N LEU A 14 -37.25 -11.22 -14.59
CA LEU A 14 -36.68 -11.60 -13.31
C LEU A 14 -37.00 -10.59 -12.22
N ILE A 15 -37.03 -11.07 -11.00
CA ILE A 15 -37.16 -10.28 -9.78
C ILE A 15 -35.94 -10.59 -8.90
N LEU A 16 -35.12 -9.58 -8.66
CA LEU A 16 -34.02 -9.66 -7.70
C LEU A 16 -34.45 -9.01 -6.39
N GLU A 17 -34.30 -9.73 -5.30
CA GLU A 17 -34.50 -9.19 -3.96
C GLU A 17 -33.20 -9.33 -3.17
N ALA A 18 -32.70 -8.19 -2.70
CA ALA A 18 -31.54 -8.14 -1.84
C ALA A 18 -32.01 -8.23 -0.38
N LEU A 19 -31.64 -9.31 0.30
CA LEU A 19 -31.90 -9.51 1.72
C LEU A 19 -30.67 -9.09 2.51
N SER A 20 -30.86 -8.16 3.44
CA SER A 20 -29.82 -7.73 4.36
C SER A 20 -29.65 -8.75 5.48
N GLU A 21 -28.40 -9.00 5.89
CA GLU A 21 -28.10 -9.62 7.18
C GLU A 21 -28.22 -8.60 8.32
N ASP A 22 -28.18 -9.05 9.56
CA ASP A 22 -28.20 -8.19 10.73
C ASP A 22 -27.06 -7.17 10.65
N ASN A 23 -27.35 -5.90 10.95
CA ASN A 23 -26.45 -4.75 10.86
C ASN A 23 -26.10 -4.23 9.47
N PHE A 24 -26.72 -4.72 8.39
CA PHE A 24 -26.58 -4.15 7.06
C PHE A 24 -27.90 -3.66 6.50
N THR A 25 -27.88 -2.61 5.70
CA THR A 25 -29.04 -2.15 4.93
C THR A 25 -28.70 -2.13 3.45
N PHE A 26 -29.63 -2.58 2.62
CA PHE A 26 -29.48 -2.50 1.17
C PHE A 26 -29.42 -1.03 0.73
N THR A 27 -28.45 -0.69 -0.11
CA THR A 27 -28.23 0.66 -0.60
C THR A 27 -28.70 0.84 -2.04
N ARG A 28 -28.24 -0.06 -2.91
CA ARG A 28 -28.59 -0.03 -4.34
C ARG A 28 -28.13 -1.30 -5.06
N TRP A 29 -28.62 -1.48 -6.26
CA TRP A 29 -28.03 -2.32 -7.28
C TRP A 29 -27.02 -1.52 -8.10
N SER A 30 -25.89 -2.12 -8.46
CA SER A 30 -24.86 -1.55 -9.32
C SER A 30 -24.35 -2.57 -10.35
N GLY A 31 -23.42 -2.18 -11.21
CA GLY A 31 -22.97 -2.95 -12.37
C GLY A 31 -23.71 -2.48 -13.61
N ASP A 32 -24.28 -3.39 -14.38
CA ASP A 32 -25.05 -3.04 -15.61
C ASP A 32 -26.43 -2.44 -15.32
N VAL A 33 -26.88 -2.47 -14.08
CA VAL A 33 -28.11 -1.85 -13.61
C VAL A 33 -27.82 -0.94 -12.40
N ASP A 34 -28.20 0.32 -12.48
CA ASP A 34 -28.18 1.25 -11.34
C ASP A 34 -29.61 1.49 -10.85
N SER A 35 -29.97 0.97 -9.67
CA SER A 35 -31.31 1.07 -9.12
C SER A 35 -31.34 0.99 -7.59
N ARG A 36 -32.21 1.75 -6.96
CA ARG A 36 -32.49 1.66 -5.53
C ARG A 36 -33.75 0.86 -5.22
N ALA A 37 -34.46 0.36 -6.23
CA ALA A 37 -35.64 -0.46 -6.04
C ALA A 37 -35.25 -1.85 -5.50
N ASN A 38 -35.86 -2.26 -4.39
CA ASN A 38 -35.72 -3.59 -3.84
C ASN A 38 -37.12 -4.08 -3.43
N PRO A 39 -37.72 -5.08 -4.11
CA PRO A 39 -37.14 -5.87 -5.19
C PRO A 39 -36.97 -5.11 -6.52
N LEU A 40 -35.94 -5.52 -7.30
CA LEU A 40 -35.68 -5.03 -8.65
C LEU A 40 -36.37 -5.94 -9.69
N ASN A 41 -37.20 -5.36 -10.53
CA ASN A 41 -37.84 -6.08 -11.64
C ASN A 41 -37.20 -5.66 -12.95
N PHE A 42 -36.74 -6.59 -13.76
CA PHE A 42 -36.16 -6.30 -15.07
C PHE A 42 -36.36 -7.45 -16.06
N GLU A 43 -36.10 -7.19 -17.32
CA GLU A 43 -36.19 -8.16 -18.42
C GLU A 43 -34.78 -8.35 -18.99
N ILE A 44 -34.37 -9.60 -19.19
CA ILE A 44 -33.04 -9.94 -19.72
C ILE A 44 -33.06 -9.74 -21.25
N ASN A 45 -32.25 -8.80 -21.73
CA ASN A 45 -32.03 -8.54 -23.13
C ASN A 45 -30.57 -8.69 -23.58
N SER A 46 -29.67 -8.98 -22.64
CA SER A 46 -28.22 -9.22 -22.83
C SER A 46 -27.64 -9.87 -21.58
N ASP A 47 -26.39 -10.28 -21.64
CA ASP A 47 -25.62 -10.66 -20.45
C ASP A 47 -25.51 -9.45 -19.52
N LEU A 48 -25.78 -9.63 -18.22
CA LEU A 48 -25.79 -8.59 -17.20
C LEU A 48 -25.00 -9.03 -15.98
N ASP A 49 -24.14 -8.13 -15.50
CA ASP A 49 -23.49 -8.23 -14.20
C ASP A 49 -24.17 -7.24 -13.21
N ILE A 50 -24.88 -7.77 -12.23
CA ILE A 50 -25.65 -6.97 -11.26
C ILE A 50 -25.16 -7.28 -9.85
N VAL A 51 -24.76 -6.24 -9.13
CA VAL A 51 -24.24 -6.32 -7.76
C VAL A 51 -25.20 -5.65 -6.79
N ALA A 52 -25.56 -6.31 -5.70
CA ALA A 52 -26.26 -5.70 -4.59
C ALA A 52 -25.24 -5.04 -3.64
N GLU A 53 -25.38 -3.75 -3.42
CA GLU A 53 -24.56 -2.99 -2.48
C GLU A 53 -25.32 -2.83 -1.14
N PHE A 54 -24.60 -3.05 -0.04
CA PHE A 54 -25.12 -2.89 1.31
C PHE A 54 -24.23 -1.94 2.10
N THR A 55 -24.85 -1.16 2.98
CA THR A 55 -24.13 -0.31 3.95
C THR A 55 -24.35 -0.88 5.34
N GLU A 56 -23.29 -0.96 6.12
CA GLU A 56 -23.35 -1.33 7.52
C GLU A 56 -24.18 -0.30 8.29
N ILE A 57 -25.16 -0.78 9.06
CA ILE A 57 -25.90 0.06 10.01
C ILE A 57 -24.99 0.21 11.22
N ARG A 58 -24.20 1.29 11.23
CA ARG A 58 -23.51 1.66 12.47
C ARG A 58 -24.54 1.97 13.53
N ASP A 59 -24.51 1.22 14.60
CA ASP A 59 -25.33 1.52 15.76
C ASP A 59 -24.86 2.86 16.36
N THR A 60 -25.57 3.93 16.03
CA THR A 60 -25.30 5.26 16.57
C THR A 60 -25.73 5.40 18.04
N SER A 61 -26.18 4.31 18.68
CA SER A 61 -26.48 4.27 20.12
C SER A 61 -25.22 3.98 20.96
N SER A 62 -24.10 3.64 20.34
CA SER A 62 -22.86 3.46 21.06
C SER A 62 -22.38 4.80 21.64
N LYS A 63 -22.09 4.81 22.93
CA LYS A 63 -21.61 5.98 23.63
C LYS A 63 -20.08 6.05 23.46
N ASP A 64 -19.60 7.12 22.88
CA ASP A 64 -18.20 7.52 22.79
C ASP A 64 -18.07 8.80 23.63
N SER A 65 -17.52 8.68 24.82
CA SER A 65 -17.57 9.74 25.84
C SER A 65 -16.52 10.82 25.64
N ASP A 66 -15.40 10.51 25.01
CA ASP A 66 -14.30 11.46 24.74
C ASP A 66 -14.21 11.86 23.26
N ASN A 67 -15.07 11.26 22.40
CA ASN A 67 -15.16 11.54 20.97
C ASN A 67 -13.84 11.26 20.21
N ASP A 68 -13.17 10.17 20.56
CA ASP A 68 -11.96 9.72 19.88
C ASP A 68 -12.25 8.74 18.71
N GLY A 69 -13.51 8.32 18.55
CA GLY A 69 -14.01 7.44 17.50
C GLY A 69 -14.14 5.97 17.93
N VAL A 70 -13.82 5.62 19.17
CA VAL A 70 -13.97 4.28 19.76
C VAL A 70 -15.07 4.28 20.81
N ASP A 71 -15.96 3.30 20.73
CA ASP A 71 -17.06 3.11 21.67
C ASP A 71 -16.57 2.86 23.09
N ASP A 72 -17.20 3.50 24.11
CA ASP A 72 -16.87 3.34 25.53
C ASP A 72 -16.73 1.86 25.95
N SER A 73 -17.44 0.93 25.30
CA SER A 73 -17.38 -0.51 25.61
C SER A 73 -16.11 -1.20 25.11
N LYS A 74 -15.43 -0.61 24.16
CA LYS A 74 -14.17 -1.09 23.58
C LYS A 74 -12.98 -0.23 23.95
N ASP A 75 -13.26 0.99 24.44
CA ASP A 75 -12.25 1.98 24.77
C ASP A 75 -11.55 1.65 26.09
N LEU A 76 -10.25 1.44 26.01
CA LEU A 76 -9.35 1.23 27.16
C LEU A 76 -8.69 2.53 27.62
N CYS A 77 -8.84 3.62 26.88
CA CYS A 77 -8.26 4.94 27.17
C CYS A 77 -9.35 6.03 27.20
N PRO A 78 -10.33 5.98 28.09
CA PRO A 78 -11.61 6.72 28.05
C PRO A 78 -11.49 8.24 28.31
N ASN A 79 -10.35 8.83 28.05
CA ASN A 79 -10.10 10.27 28.15
C ASN A 79 -9.07 10.70 27.11
N THR A 80 -9.01 10.04 25.95
CA THR A 80 -8.15 10.49 24.86
C THR A 80 -8.69 11.81 24.32
N PRO A 81 -7.88 12.88 24.24
CA PRO A 81 -8.39 14.16 23.76
C PRO A 81 -8.91 14.09 22.33
N SER A 82 -10.04 14.74 22.06
CA SER A 82 -10.63 14.82 20.71
C SER A 82 -9.61 15.35 19.69
N GLY A 83 -9.50 14.67 18.55
CA GLY A 83 -8.58 15.01 17.48
C GLY A 83 -7.25 14.27 17.51
N PHE A 84 -7.00 13.46 18.54
CA PHE A 84 -5.88 12.50 18.52
C PHE A 84 -6.25 11.28 17.66
N ILE A 85 -5.24 10.69 17.03
CA ILE A 85 -5.41 9.44 16.30
C ILE A 85 -5.20 8.30 17.31
N VAL A 86 -6.17 7.41 17.40
CA VAL A 86 -6.19 6.30 18.35
C VAL A 86 -6.12 4.95 17.65
N ASP A 87 -5.69 3.93 18.38
CA ASP A 87 -5.80 2.54 17.97
C ASP A 87 -7.25 2.02 18.18
N GLU A 88 -7.52 0.78 17.82
CA GLU A 88 -8.82 0.10 18.00
C GLU A 88 -9.35 0.05 19.44
N ARG A 89 -8.50 0.40 20.41
CA ARG A 89 -8.79 0.42 21.85
C ARG A 89 -8.98 1.82 22.40
N GLY A 90 -9.07 2.85 21.55
CA GLY A 90 -9.21 4.23 21.95
C GLY A 90 -7.93 4.86 22.52
N CYS A 91 -6.78 4.18 22.42
CA CYS A 91 -5.54 4.68 22.97
C CYS A 91 -4.73 5.45 21.92
N GLU A 92 -4.29 6.66 22.27
CA GLU A 92 -3.47 7.51 21.42
C GLU A 92 -2.28 6.74 20.83
N ILE A 93 -2.14 6.73 19.51
CA ILE A 93 -0.98 6.17 18.82
C ILE A 93 0.19 7.14 18.98
N LYS A 94 1.00 6.90 20.00
CA LYS A 94 2.17 7.72 20.30
C LYS A 94 3.37 7.28 19.50
N ASN A 95 4.18 8.26 19.05
CA ASN A 95 5.54 7.98 18.68
C ASN A 95 6.30 7.54 19.94
N GLN A 96 6.72 6.28 19.98
CA GLN A 96 7.43 5.70 21.15
C GLN A 96 8.81 6.32 21.40
N PHE A 97 9.30 7.16 20.47
CA PHE A 97 10.69 7.65 20.45
C PHE A 97 10.84 9.15 20.74
N ASP A 98 9.84 9.97 20.38
CA ASP A 98 9.86 11.43 20.63
C ASP A 98 8.43 11.96 20.72
N ASN A 99 8.02 12.39 21.89
CA ASN A 99 6.68 12.95 22.16
C ASN A 99 6.37 14.26 21.39
N ASN A 100 7.36 14.84 20.68
CA ASN A 100 7.16 16.02 19.84
C ASN A 100 6.75 15.69 18.41
N TYR A 101 6.54 14.41 18.08
CA TYR A 101 6.07 13.99 16.77
C TYR A 101 4.59 13.60 16.83
N LEU A 102 3.78 14.25 16.01
CA LEU A 102 2.37 13.95 15.82
C LEU A 102 2.20 12.99 14.65
N LEU A 103 1.27 12.05 14.77
CA LEU A 103 0.83 11.21 13.66
C LEU A 103 0.04 12.08 12.68
N VAL A 104 0.53 12.23 11.45
CA VAL A 104 -0.08 13.13 10.44
C VAL A 104 -0.75 12.37 9.30
N TRP A 105 -0.38 11.11 9.10
CA TRP A 105 -1.01 10.22 8.13
C TRP A 105 -0.74 8.77 8.51
N HIS A 106 -1.71 7.90 8.28
CA HIS A 106 -1.57 6.48 8.55
C HIS A 106 -2.57 5.63 7.76
N ASP A 107 -2.30 4.32 7.72
CA ASP A 107 -3.25 3.28 7.38
C ASP A 107 -2.98 2.07 8.28
N GLU A 108 -3.96 1.69 9.07
CA GLU A 108 -3.88 0.56 10.01
C GLU A 108 -4.44 -0.72 9.40
N PHE A 109 -5.05 -0.64 8.21
CA PHE A 109 -5.64 -1.75 7.47
C PHE A 109 -6.67 -2.56 8.26
N ASP A 110 -7.48 -1.88 9.08
CA ASP A 110 -8.53 -2.43 9.93
C ASP A 110 -9.89 -2.56 9.22
N TYR A 111 -9.84 -2.77 7.91
CA TYR A 111 -10.97 -3.03 7.02
C TYR A 111 -10.67 -4.23 6.13
N ASP A 112 -11.68 -4.75 5.41
CA ASP A 112 -11.52 -5.83 4.44
C ASP A 112 -11.84 -5.39 3.02
N GLY A 113 -11.19 -6.00 2.03
CA GLY A 113 -11.46 -5.80 0.62
C GLY A 113 -10.41 -5.02 -0.15
N LYS A 114 -10.84 -4.10 -1.01
CA LYS A 114 -9.93 -3.27 -1.82
C LYS A 114 -9.23 -2.24 -0.95
N LEU A 115 -8.01 -1.86 -1.34
CA LEU A 115 -7.30 -0.77 -0.71
C LEU A 115 -8.08 0.54 -0.77
N ASP A 116 -7.99 1.33 0.29
CA ASP A 116 -8.54 2.68 0.34
C ASP A 116 -7.94 3.53 -0.80
N GLN A 117 -8.79 3.88 -1.75
CA GLN A 117 -8.38 4.65 -2.92
C GLN A 117 -8.11 6.13 -2.62
N ASP A 118 -8.49 6.63 -1.45
CA ASP A 118 -8.12 7.99 -1.01
C ASP A 118 -6.70 8.02 -0.43
N LYS A 119 -6.19 6.87 0.02
CA LYS A 119 -4.84 6.73 0.56
C LYS A 119 -3.83 6.17 -0.43
N TRP A 120 -4.24 5.24 -1.31
CA TRP A 120 -3.35 4.48 -2.17
C TRP A 120 -3.67 4.59 -3.65
N HIS A 121 -2.63 4.71 -4.45
CA HIS A 121 -2.68 4.67 -5.91
C HIS A 121 -1.91 3.44 -6.43
N HIS A 122 -2.49 2.70 -7.37
CA HIS A 122 -1.83 1.61 -8.06
C HIS A 122 -1.08 2.14 -9.27
N GLN A 123 0.25 2.05 -9.25
CA GLN A 123 1.06 2.38 -10.41
C GLN A 123 1.15 1.15 -11.33
N ILE A 124 0.40 1.18 -12.43
CA ILE A 124 0.24 0.04 -13.34
C ILE A 124 0.80 0.28 -14.74
N ILE A 125 1.24 1.49 -15.05
CA ILE A 125 1.82 1.84 -16.34
C ILE A 125 3.33 1.62 -16.27
N PRO A 126 3.88 0.64 -17.03
CA PRO A 126 5.32 0.38 -17.02
C PRO A 126 6.09 1.53 -17.69
N PRO A 127 7.07 2.16 -17.00
CA PRO A 127 7.69 3.39 -17.47
C PRO A 127 8.76 3.18 -18.54
N ASN A 128 9.20 1.95 -18.79
CA ASN A 128 10.31 1.63 -19.70
C ASN A 128 9.84 0.79 -20.88
N ASN A 129 9.16 1.43 -21.86
CA ASN A 129 8.70 0.78 -23.09
C ASN A 129 7.99 -0.56 -22.88
N GLY A 130 7.00 -0.58 -22.00
CA GLY A 130 6.22 -1.78 -21.66
C GLY A 130 6.92 -2.71 -20.67
N SER A 131 7.98 -2.24 -20.00
CA SER A 131 8.71 -2.96 -18.95
C SER A 131 8.95 -2.09 -17.74
N TRP A 132 9.23 -2.72 -16.62
CA TRP A 132 9.69 -2.06 -15.40
C TRP A 132 11.22 -1.92 -15.43
N TRP A 133 11.77 -1.13 -14.50
CA TRP A 133 13.21 -0.93 -14.39
C TRP A 133 13.92 -2.19 -13.85
N ASN A 134 15.24 -2.18 -13.81
CA ASN A 134 16.06 -3.19 -13.14
C ASN A 134 15.87 -4.64 -13.61
N ASN A 135 15.42 -4.84 -14.87
CA ASN A 135 15.16 -6.17 -15.45
C ASN A 135 14.07 -6.96 -14.74
N GLU A 136 13.16 -6.30 -14.05
CA GLU A 136 12.02 -6.92 -13.41
C GLU A 136 11.12 -7.65 -14.42
N VAL A 137 10.57 -8.81 -14.04
CA VAL A 137 9.88 -9.71 -14.97
C VAL A 137 8.37 -9.81 -14.76
N GLN A 138 7.78 -9.07 -13.83
CA GLN A 138 6.34 -8.96 -13.61
C GLN A 138 5.75 -7.73 -14.31
N HIS A 139 4.41 -7.72 -14.42
CA HIS A 139 3.62 -6.49 -14.50
C HIS A 139 3.00 -6.18 -13.14
N TYR A 140 2.89 -4.90 -12.79
CA TYR A 140 2.07 -4.45 -11.67
C TYR A 140 0.64 -4.20 -12.13
N THR A 141 -0.32 -4.59 -11.30
CA THR A 141 -1.75 -4.48 -11.59
C THR A 141 -2.52 -3.86 -10.44
N ASN A 142 -3.74 -3.40 -10.70
CA ASN A 142 -4.71 -3.00 -9.68
C ASN A 142 -5.74 -4.11 -9.37
N ASN A 143 -5.45 -5.34 -9.77
CA ASN A 143 -6.34 -6.46 -9.50
C ASN A 143 -6.34 -6.80 -8.01
N ILE A 144 -7.50 -7.05 -7.45
CA ILE A 144 -7.66 -7.39 -6.03
C ILE A 144 -6.84 -8.62 -5.61
N LYS A 145 -6.55 -9.54 -6.50
CA LYS A 145 -5.68 -10.68 -6.20
C LYS A 145 -4.22 -10.30 -5.96
N ASN A 146 -3.76 -9.14 -6.45
CA ASN A 146 -2.39 -8.64 -6.25
C ASN A 146 -2.27 -7.68 -5.08
N SER A 147 -3.37 -7.01 -4.66
CA SER A 147 -3.38 -6.18 -3.46
C SER A 147 -4.76 -6.07 -2.85
N PHE A 148 -4.86 -6.35 -1.57
CA PHE A 148 -6.10 -6.29 -0.80
C PHE A 148 -5.81 -6.22 0.69
N VAL A 149 -6.84 -5.88 1.47
CA VAL A 149 -6.81 -5.90 2.94
C VAL A 149 -7.67 -7.06 3.43
N SER A 150 -7.17 -7.83 4.37
CA SER A 150 -7.92 -8.82 5.14
C SER A 150 -7.21 -9.12 6.46
N ASP A 151 -7.95 -9.57 7.46
CA ASP A 151 -7.40 -9.96 8.75
C ASP A 151 -6.48 -8.87 9.34
N GLY A 152 -6.90 -7.61 9.25
CA GLY A 152 -6.18 -6.46 9.80
C GLY A 152 -4.83 -6.16 9.13
N THR A 153 -4.58 -6.62 7.91
CA THR A 153 -3.32 -6.34 7.20
C THR A 153 -3.52 -6.16 5.69
N MET A 154 -2.76 -5.25 5.08
CA MET A 154 -2.65 -5.18 3.63
C MET A 154 -1.76 -6.31 3.11
N LYS A 155 -2.16 -6.94 2.03
CA LYS A 155 -1.38 -7.93 1.29
C LYS A 155 -0.98 -7.36 -0.06
N ILE A 156 0.31 -7.44 -0.38
CA ILE A 156 0.82 -7.31 -1.75
C ILE A 156 1.25 -8.72 -2.18
N VAL A 157 0.63 -9.25 -3.24
CA VAL A 157 0.80 -10.63 -3.68
C VAL A 157 1.43 -10.67 -5.05
N ALA A 158 2.60 -11.30 -5.13
CA ALA A 158 3.24 -11.66 -6.39
C ALA A 158 2.73 -13.04 -6.84
N ILE A 159 2.28 -13.15 -8.08
CA ILE A 159 1.63 -14.36 -8.63
C ILE A 159 2.29 -14.75 -9.95
N LYS A 160 2.49 -16.05 -10.17
CA LYS A 160 2.93 -16.60 -11.44
C LYS A 160 1.72 -16.80 -12.36
N GLU A 161 1.58 -15.90 -13.30
CA GLU A 161 0.52 -15.92 -14.31
C GLU A 161 0.91 -15.10 -15.53
N ASN A 162 0.36 -15.42 -16.69
CA ASN A 162 0.55 -14.61 -17.89
C ASN A 162 -0.35 -13.39 -17.84
N TYR A 163 0.24 -12.23 -18.03
CA TYR A 163 -0.48 -10.96 -18.07
C TYR A 163 0.10 -10.05 -19.14
N THR A 164 -0.75 -9.38 -19.92
CA THR A 164 -0.36 -8.53 -21.05
C THR A 164 -0.80 -7.08 -20.80
N VAL A 165 0.14 -6.15 -20.94
CA VAL A 165 -0.11 -4.70 -20.94
C VAL A 165 0.53 -4.14 -22.20
N ASP A 166 -0.23 -3.41 -23.03
CA ASP A 166 0.27 -2.72 -24.24
C ASP A 166 1.17 -3.60 -25.14
N ASN A 167 0.73 -4.82 -25.43
CA ASN A 167 1.48 -5.84 -26.20
C ASN A 167 2.75 -6.40 -25.53
N SER A 168 3.00 -6.07 -24.26
CA SER A 168 4.07 -6.66 -23.44
C SER A 168 3.47 -7.73 -22.55
N THR A 169 3.83 -9.01 -22.77
CA THR A 169 3.40 -10.14 -21.94
C THR A 169 4.49 -10.51 -20.94
N LYS A 170 4.13 -10.57 -19.67
CA LYS A 170 4.96 -11.08 -18.58
C LYS A 170 4.33 -12.33 -17.98
N ASN A 171 5.15 -13.13 -17.29
CA ASN A 171 4.71 -14.40 -16.68
C ASN A 171 4.44 -14.27 -15.18
N TYR A 172 4.43 -13.04 -14.68
CA TYR A 172 4.17 -12.73 -13.27
C TYR A 172 3.38 -11.44 -13.16
N THR A 173 2.55 -11.35 -12.13
CA THR A 173 1.88 -10.12 -11.70
C THR A 173 2.19 -9.83 -10.25
N SER A 174 2.11 -8.55 -9.87
CA SER A 174 2.25 -8.06 -8.51
C SER A 174 1.53 -6.72 -8.36
N ALA A 175 1.73 -6.00 -7.25
CA ALA A 175 1.28 -4.63 -7.10
C ALA A 175 2.44 -3.70 -6.74
N ARG A 176 2.37 -2.45 -7.25
CA ARG A 176 3.18 -1.30 -6.86
C ARG A 176 2.23 -0.19 -6.43
N LEU A 177 2.31 0.18 -5.17
CA LEU A 177 1.43 1.13 -4.52
C LEU A 177 2.17 2.41 -4.23
N ASN A 178 1.54 3.55 -4.51
CA ASN A 178 2.02 4.87 -4.11
C ASN A 178 1.09 5.41 -3.04
N SER A 179 1.63 5.94 -1.93
CA SER A 179 0.81 6.74 -1.03
C SER A 179 0.36 8.02 -1.72
N LYS A 180 -0.90 8.42 -1.52
CA LYS A 180 -1.40 9.72 -1.99
C LYS A 180 -1.05 10.87 -1.03
N PHE A 181 -0.21 10.60 -0.07
CA PHE A 181 0.31 11.53 0.91
C PHE A 181 1.78 11.81 0.65
N GLY A 182 2.08 13.07 0.38
CA GLY A 182 3.46 13.55 0.24
C GLY A 182 3.89 14.27 1.52
N PHE A 183 5.02 13.86 2.10
CA PHE A 183 5.58 14.42 3.34
C PHE A 183 7.03 14.88 3.13
N LYS A 184 7.46 15.80 3.96
CA LYS A 184 8.85 16.25 4.02
C LYS A 184 9.28 16.26 5.47
N TYR A 185 10.37 15.56 5.76
CA TYR A 185 10.86 15.33 7.11
C TYR A 185 9.87 14.60 8.01
N GLY A 186 10.33 14.06 9.09
CA GLY A 186 9.52 13.31 10.02
C GLY A 186 10.02 11.89 10.24
N ARG A 187 9.15 11.03 10.68
CA ARG A 187 9.37 9.60 10.82
C ARG A 187 8.31 8.82 10.07
N VAL A 188 8.75 7.76 9.41
CA VAL A 188 7.85 6.76 8.80
C VAL A 188 8.11 5.44 9.50
N ASP A 189 7.05 4.75 9.89
CA ASP A 189 7.11 3.38 10.38
C ASP A 189 6.20 2.50 9.52
N VAL A 190 6.76 1.45 8.95
CA VAL A 190 6.03 0.40 8.23
C VAL A 190 6.27 -0.92 8.95
N ARG A 191 5.22 -1.52 9.51
CA ARG A 191 5.31 -2.83 10.15
C ARG A 191 4.87 -3.90 9.18
N ALA A 192 5.80 -4.79 8.79
CA ALA A 192 5.52 -5.77 7.75
C ALA A 192 6.23 -7.11 7.97
N LYS A 193 5.63 -8.18 7.40
CA LYS A 193 6.27 -9.46 7.10
C LYS A 193 6.59 -9.54 5.62
N LEU A 194 7.77 -10.04 5.30
CA LEU A 194 8.27 -10.11 3.93
C LEU A 194 8.05 -11.49 3.31
N PRO A 195 8.03 -11.60 1.98
CA PRO A 195 7.97 -12.89 1.31
C PRO A 195 9.21 -13.75 1.60
N SER A 196 9.03 -15.05 1.56
CA SER A 196 10.08 -16.05 1.83
C SER A 196 10.69 -16.66 0.58
N THR A 197 9.98 -16.63 -0.54
CA THR A 197 10.35 -17.36 -1.74
C THR A 197 11.47 -16.65 -2.49
N ARG A 198 12.49 -17.43 -2.91
CA ARG A 198 13.58 -16.93 -3.73
C ARG A 198 13.06 -16.34 -5.05
N GLY A 199 13.64 -15.21 -5.43
CA GLY A 199 13.25 -14.49 -6.63
C GLY A 199 12.25 -13.38 -6.39
N THR A 200 11.67 -13.27 -5.16
CA THR A 200 10.88 -12.10 -4.76
C THR A 200 11.79 -10.98 -4.26
N TRP A 201 11.46 -9.76 -4.63
CA TRP A 201 12.18 -8.53 -4.25
C TRP A 201 11.16 -7.52 -3.72
N PRO A 202 10.75 -7.62 -2.46
CA PRO A 202 9.90 -6.63 -1.82
C PRO A 202 10.69 -5.37 -1.51
N ALA A 203 10.02 -4.22 -1.63
CA ALA A 203 10.58 -2.92 -1.29
C ALA A 203 9.57 -2.03 -0.55
N ILE A 204 10.09 -1.27 0.41
CA ILE A 204 9.46 -0.16 1.12
C ILE A 204 10.39 1.02 0.92
N TRP A 205 9.96 2.02 0.17
CA TRP A 205 10.83 3.08 -0.31
C TRP A 205 10.09 4.39 -0.59
N THR A 206 10.81 5.43 -0.95
CA THR A 206 10.24 6.74 -1.25
C THR A 206 10.87 7.35 -2.49
N LEU A 207 10.09 8.15 -3.22
CA LEU A 207 10.56 9.06 -4.28
C LEU A 207 10.10 10.48 -3.99
N GLY A 208 10.86 11.45 -4.46
CA GLY A 208 10.41 12.84 -4.48
C GLY A 208 9.10 12.99 -5.26
N THR A 209 8.12 13.75 -4.71
CA THR A 209 6.82 13.99 -5.40
C THR A 209 6.99 14.67 -6.75
N ASN A 210 8.12 15.35 -6.97
CA ASN A 210 8.47 16.04 -8.21
C ASN A 210 9.05 15.14 -9.31
N ILE A 211 9.09 13.81 -9.11
CA ILE A 211 9.55 12.88 -10.15
C ILE A 211 8.60 12.87 -11.35
N ASN A 212 9.21 13.01 -12.55
CA ASN A 212 8.49 12.83 -13.80
C ASN A 212 8.58 11.36 -14.26
N GLU A 213 7.80 10.49 -13.62
CA GLU A 213 7.65 9.09 -14.01
C GLU A 213 6.18 8.82 -14.35
N VAL A 214 5.94 8.22 -15.52
CA VAL A 214 4.60 7.93 -15.99
C VAL A 214 3.85 6.98 -15.05
N GLY A 215 2.58 7.28 -14.80
CA GLY A 215 1.70 6.42 -14.01
C GLY A 215 1.87 6.53 -12.50
N ASN A 216 2.83 7.33 -11.97
CA ASN A 216 2.85 7.62 -10.55
C ASN A 216 1.79 8.66 -10.15
N TYR A 217 1.41 8.67 -8.88
CA TYR A 217 0.31 9.52 -8.41
C TYR A 217 0.59 11.03 -8.56
N PHE A 218 1.82 11.47 -8.29
CA PHE A 218 2.20 12.89 -8.32
C PHE A 218 2.69 13.36 -9.69
N GLY A 219 2.96 12.44 -10.64
CA GLY A 219 3.60 12.74 -11.90
C GLY A 219 2.92 13.83 -12.72
N ASP A 220 1.61 13.77 -12.85
CA ASP A 220 0.83 14.73 -13.63
C ASP A 220 0.69 16.10 -12.95
N SER A 221 0.80 16.17 -11.63
CA SER A 221 0.61 17.39 -10.84
C SER A 221 1.90 18.09 -10.43
N GLU A 222 2.94 17.35 -10.10
CA GLU A 222 4.21 17.86 -9.55
C GLU A 222 5.43 17.45 -10.35
N GLY A 223 5.30 16.45 -11.25
CA GLY A 223 6.40 15.88 -11.99
C GLY A 223 7.13 16.90 -12.86
N SER A 224 8.40 17.14 -12.56
CA SER A 224 9.22 18.15 -13.25
C SER A 224 10.64 17.70 -13.48
N ILE A 225 11.14 16.71 -12.75
CA ILE A 225 12.52 16.22 -12.83
C ILE A 225 12.58 14.70 -12.92
N GLY A 226 13.65 14.22 -13.55
CA GLY A 226 13.89 12.78 -13.66
C GLY A 226 14.70 12.22 -12.50
N TRP A 227 14.67 10.92 -12.37
CA TRP A 227 15.57 10.17 -11.52
C TRP A 227 17.05 10.35 -11.97
N PRO A 228 18.05 10.45 -11.09
CA PRO A 228 17.95 10.39 -9.63
C PRO A 228 17.86 11.77 -8.95
N LYS A 229 17.55 12.83 -9.69
CA LYS A 229 17.49 14.20 -9.18
C LYS A 229 16.32 14.42 -8.19
N CYS A 230 15.26 13.62 -8.31
CA CYS A 230 14.13 13.67 -7.38
C CYS A 230 14.50 13.18 -5.98
N GLY A 231 15.56 12.39 -5.85
CA GLY A 231 15.90 11.66 -4.64
C GLY A 231 15.08 10.38 -4.48
N GLU A 232 15.73 9.29 -4.04
CA GLU A 232 15.12 8.01 -3.70
C GLU A 232 15.71 7.51 -2.38
N ILE A 233 14.85 7.06 -1.47
CA ILE A 233 15.26 6.49 -0.20
C ILE A 233 14.63 5.10 -0.09
N ASP A 234 15.44 4.07 -0.15
CA ASP A 234 15.03 2.69 0.03
C ASP A 234 15.12 2.34 1.52
N ILE A 235 14.00 2.44 2.21
CA ILE A 235 13.90 2.15 3.64
C ILE A 235 14.18 0.67 3.88
N MET A 236 13.69 -0.18 2.99
CA MET A 236 13.92 -1.62 3.02
C MET A 236 13.80 -2.20 1.62
N GLU A 237 14.84 -2.89 1.19
CA GLU A 237 14.78 -3.86 0.10
C GLU A 237 15.29 -5.21 0.61
N GLN A 238 14.56 -6.30 0.28
CA GLN A 238 15.01 -7.63 0.65
C GLN A 238 15.65 -8.34 -0.54
N ASN A 239 16.84 -8.87 -0.31
CA ASN A 239 17.55 -9.65 -1.32
C ASN A 239 16.77 -10.90 -1.74
N GLY A 240 16.70 -11.16 -3.04
CA GLY A 240 15.89 -12.24 -3.61
C GLY A 240 16.39 -13.65 -3.32
N TRP A 241 17.69 -13.84 -3.11
CA TRP A 241 18.31 -15.14 -2.82
C TRP A 241 18.78 -15.31 -1.37
N ASN A 242 19.03 -14.21 -0.66
CA ASN A 242 19.35 -14.21 0.76
C ASN A 242 18.25 -13.47 1.53
N LYS A 243 17.19 -14.18 1.90
CA LYS A 243 15.99 -13.60 2.52
C LYS A 243 16.19 -13.01 3.93
N ASN A 244 17.37 -13.19 4.52
CA ASN A 244 17.76 -12.51 5.76
C ASN A 244 18.53 -11.21 5.52
N GLU A 245 18.88 -10.90 4.29
CA GLU A 245 19.63 -9.70 3.92
C GLU A 245 18.67 -8.58 3.53
N LEU A 246 18.77 -7.48 4.26
CA LEU A 246 18.03 -6.25 4.02
C LEU A 246 18.99 -5.13 3.66
N ILE A 247 18.61 -4.33 2.69
CA ILE A 247 19.37 -3.22 2.15
C ILE A 247 18.60 -1.93 2.45
N GLY A 248 19.29 -0.93 2.99
CA GLY A 248 18.85 0.45 3.04
C GLY A 248 19.73 1.28 2.13
N HIS A 249 19.14 2.09 1.25
CA HIS A 249 19.89 2.78 0.22
C HIS A 249 19.37 4.18 -0.03
N PHE A 250 20.26 5.06 -0.50
CA PHE A 250 19.97 6.42 -0.94
C PHE A 250 20.47 6.58 -2.36
N HIS A 251 19.61 6.96 -3.30
CA HIS A 251 19.97 7.27 -4.68
C HIS A 251 19.67 8.73 -4.96
N TYR A 252 20.67 9.47 -5.47
CA TYR A 252 20.54 10.89 -5.66
C TYR A 252 21.47 11.44 -6.76
N ALA A 253 21.22 12.65 -7.18
CA ALA A 253 22.18 13.41 -7.96
C ALA A 253 23.03 14.27 -7.02
N ASN A 254 24.37 14.20 -7.16
CA ASN A 254 25.28 15.07 -6.42
C ASN A 254 25.14 16.54 -6.92
N PRO A 255 25.81 17.52 -6.30
CA PRO A 255 25.74 18.92 -6.72
C PRO A 255 26.20 19.19 -8.15
N GLN A 256 26.95 18.28 -8.76
CA GLN A 256 27.38 18.33 -10.18
C GLN A 256 26.33 17.71 -11.12
N GLY A 257 25.21 17.23 -10.56
CA GLY A 257 24.13 16.57 -11.31
C GLY A 257 24.42 15.13 -11.74
N GLN A 258 25.50 14.52 -11.22
CA GLN A 258 25.88 13.14 -11.50
C GLN A 258 25.19 12.19 -10.52
N TYR A 259 24.88 10.99 -10.98
CA TYR A 259 24.37 9.92 -10.10
C TYR A 259 25.38 9.60 -9.00
N ALA A 260 24.86 9.56 -7.79
CA ALA A 260 25.56 9.12 -6.59
C ALA A 260 24.62 8.24 -5.76
N ASN A 261 25.18 7.38 -4.96
CA ASN A 261 24.42 6.53 -4.07
C ASN A 261 25.23 6.21 -2.81
N TYR A 262 24.53 5.86 -1.76
CA TYR A 262 25.11 5.40 -0.50
C TYR A 262 24.13 4.48 0.20
N GLY A 263 24.59 3.37 0.74
CA GLY A 263 23.72 2.41 1.41
C GLY A 263 24.50 1.46 2.30
N ASN A 264 23.78 0.63 3.02
CA ASN A 264 24.32 -0.42 3.84
C ASN A 264 23.40 -1.63 3.86
N VAL A 265 23.93 -2.75 4.31
CA VAL A 265 23.24 -4.03 4.41
C VAL A 265 23.19 -4.44 5.86
N THR A 266 22.07 -5.00 6.28
CA THR A 266 21.91 -5.63 7.60
C THR A 266 21.34 -7.03 7.44
N SER A 267 21.46 -7.85 8.46
CA SER A 267 20.89 -9.21 8.47
C SER A 267 19.87 -9.34 9.59
N ILE A 268 18.63 -9.64 9.20
CA ILE A 268 17.52 -9.88 10.12
C ILE A 268 16.96 -11.27 9.85
N SER A 269 16.92 -12.10 10.87
CA SER A 269 16.37 -13.45 10.77
C SER A 269 14.84 -13.43 10.80
N ASN A 270 14.23 -14.41 10.11
CA ASN A 270 12.79 -14.67 10.19
C ASN A 270 11.88 -13.52 9.73
N THR A 271 12.32 -12.74 8.76
CA THR A 271 11.55 -11.63 8.18
C THR A 271 10.22 -12.05 7.55
N SER A 272 10.07 -13.33 7.19
CA SER A 272 8.83 -13.90 6.64
C SER A 272 7.91 -14.54 7.69
N GLY A 273 8.43 -14.86 8.87
CA GLY A 273 7.66 -15.47 9.98
C GLY A 273 7.21 -14.46 11.04
N GLN A 274 7.84 -13.29 11.09
CA GLN A 274 7.56 -12.26 12.09
C GLN A 274 7.42 -10.90 11.44
N TYR A 275 6.62 -10.03 12.07
CA TYR A 275 6.56 -8.63 11.72
C TYR A 275 7.76 -7.89 12.28
N HIS A 276 8.38 -7.08 11.44
CA HIS A 276 9.43 -6.13 11.80
C HIS A 276 8.97 -4.71 11.46
N ILE A 277 9.52 -3.71 12.15
CA ILE A 277 9.24 -2.29 11.86
C ILE A 277 10.41 -1.73 11.05
N TYR A 278 10.10 -1.34 9.81
CA TYR A 278 11.04 -0.67 8.91
C TYR A 278 10.78 0.84 9.00
N SER A 279 11.80 1.59 9.40
CA SER A 279 11.63 2.99 9.74
C SER A 279 12.58 3.90 8.98
N LEU A 280 12.07 5.09 8.65
CA LEU A 280 12.81 6.23 8.16
C LEU A 280 12.72 7.35 9.20
N GLU A 281 13.84 7.87 9.66
CA GLU A 281 13.92 9.17 10.34
C GLU A 281 14.59 10.18 9.42
N TRP A 282 13.88 11.25 9.12
CA TRP A 282 14.34 12.23 8.15
C TRP A 282 14.19 13.66 8.69
N THR A 283 15.32 14.36 8.75
CA THR A 283 15.40 15.77 9.16
C THR A 283 16.13 16.59 8.10
N ASP A 284 16.20 17.88 8.30
CA ASP A 284 17.01 18.81 7.50
C ASP A 284 18.53 18.62 7.62
N LYS A 285 18.99 17.71 8.50
CA LYS A 285 20.40 17.46 8.79
C LYS A 285 20.86 16.05 8.56
N ILE A 286 19.98 15.08 8.78
CA ILE A 286 20.31 13.66 8.70
C ILE A 286 19.09 12.83 8.33
N ILE A 287 19.34 11.77 7.58
CA ILE A 287 18.38 10.74 7.23
C ILE A 287 18.89 9.44 7.80
N ARG A 288 18.05 8.68 8.52
CA ARG A 288 18.39 7.38 9.10
C ARG A 288 17.40 6.32 8.66
N ILE A 289 17.90 5.14 8.39
CA ILE A 289 17.08 3.96 8.11
C ILE A 289 17.31 2.95 9.24
N LEU A 290 16.21 2.45 9.80
CA LEU A 290 16.22 1.59 10.96
C LEU A 290 15.36 0.33 10.70
N VAL A 291 15.74 -0.78 11.36
CA VAL A 291 14.89 -1.96 11.50
C VAL A 291 14.75 -2.24 13.00
N ASP A 292 13.50 -2.38 13.47
CA ASP A 292 13.16 -2.55 14.89
C ASP A 292 13.86 -1.52 15.78
N ASN A 293 13.84 -0.24 15.34
CA ASN A 293 14.48 0.91 15.98
C ASN A 293 16.01 0.85 16.06
N LYS A 294 16.64 -0.05 15.33
CA LYS A 294 18.09 -0.12 15.25
C LYS A 294 18.55 0.49 13.92
N GLU A 295 19.24 1.62 13.99
CA GLU A 295 19.85 2.26 12.83
C GLU A 295 20.89 1.30 12.20
N PHE A 296 20.87 1.18 10.87
CA PHE A 296 21.88 0.43 10.15
C PHE A 296 22.51 1.22 9.00
N VAL A 297 21.90 2.32 8.58
CA VAL A 297 22.48 3.28 7.65
C VAL A 297 21.96 4.67 7.89
N SER A 298 22.81 5.68 7.72
CA SER A 298 22.42 7.09 7.75
C SER A 298 23.20 7.93 6.74
N LEU A 299 22.57 9.01 6.26
CA LEU A 299 23.14 9.97 5.33
C LEU A 299 22.98 11.38 5.87
N THR A 300 24.05 12.19 5.80
CA THR A 300 23.96 13.63 6.10
C THR A 300 23.10 14.34 5.06
N ASN A 301 22.12 15.12 5.53
CA ASN A 301 21.25 15.95 4.71
C ASN A 301 21.64 17.42 4.89
N ASP A 302 22.63 17.86 4.14
CA ASP A 302 23.30 19.17 4.30
C ASP A 302 23.07 20.12 3.12
N GLY A 303 22.06 19.83 2.29
CA GLY A 303 21.75 20.59 1.07
C GLY A 303 22.59 20.18 -0.15
N ASN A 304 23.53 19.24 -0.01
CA ASN A 304 24.26 18.65 -1.13
C ASN A 304 23.56 17.43 -1.75
N VAL A 305 22.45 17.03 -1.17
CA VAL A 305 21.59 15.92 -1.60
C VAL A 305 20.14 16.41 -1.79
N PRO A 306 19.35 15.86 -2.72
CA PRO A 306 18.03 16.40 -3.07
C PRO A 306 16.91 16.00 -2.12
N TYR A 307 17.19 15.82 -0.84
CA TYR A 307 16.21 15.40 0.17
C TYR A 307 15.65 16.58 0.96
N ASP A 308 15.35 17.66 0.26
CA ASP A 308 14.67 18.86 0.76
C ASP A 308 13.28 19.09 0.14
N ASN A 309 12.84 18.19 -0.74
CA ASN A 309 11.49 18.14 -1.32
C ASN A 309 10.60 17.14 -0.58
N ARG A 310 9.29 17.22 -0.81
CA ARG A 310 8.37 16.17 -0.33
C ARG A 310 8.65 14.85 -1.05
N HIS A 311 8.52 13.75 -0.33
CA HIS A 311 8.52 12.40 -0.84
C HIS A 311 7.18 11.73 -0.60
N TYR A 312 6.88 10.69 -1.35
CA TYR A 312 5.75 9.78 -1.13
C TYR A 312 6.26 8.35 -0.98
N LEU A 313 5.50 7.52 -0.28
CA LEU A 313 5.84 6.11 -0.06
C LEU A 313 5.47 5.25 -1.25
N LEU A 314 6.33 4.28 -1.52
CA LEU A 314 6.08 3.20 -2.46
C LEU A 314 6.26 1.85 -1.75
N LEU A 315 5.35 0.92 -2.05
CA LEU A 315 5.42 -0.47 -1.58
C LEU A 315 5.16 -1.41 -2.76
N ASN A 316 6.03 -2.38 -2.96
CA ASN A 316 5.87 -3.36 -4.03
C ASN A 316 6.59 -4.67 -3.74
N ILE A 317 6.28 -5.70 -4.53
CA ILE A 317 7.13 -6.87 -4.71
C ILE A 317 7.50 -6.95 -6.18
N ALA A 318 8.77 -6.74 -6.51
CA ALA A 318 9.31 -7.10 -7.82
C ALA A 318 9.64 -8.60 -7.87
N ILE A 319 9.72 -9.15 -9.08
CA ILE A 319 10.08 -10.54 -9.32
C ILE A 319 11.29 -10.59 -10.24
N GLY A 320 12.28 -11.40 -9.88
CA GLY A 320 13.55 -11.51 -10.62
C GLY A 320 14.31 -10.18 -10.61
N GLY A 321 14.86 -9.82 -11.76
CA GLY A 321 15.61 -8.58 -11.90
C GLY A 321 16.95 -8.56 -11.16
N ASN A 322 17.49 -7.36 -10.99
CA ASN A 322 18.87 -7.18 -10.51
C ASN A 322 19.05 -7.67 -9.05
N LEU A 323 18.06 -7.47 -8.19
CA LEU A 323 18.14 -7.85 -6.77
C LEU A 323 17.29 -9.09 -6.45
N GLY A 324 16.23 -9.37 -7.22
CA GLY A 324 15.44 -10.59 -7.08
C GLY A 324 16.20 -11.84 -7.53
N GLY A 325 16.98 -11.73 -8.61
CA GLY A 325 17.80 -12.81 -9.17
C GLY A 325 16.97 -13.97 -9.70
N ASP A 326 17.49 -15.20 -9.55
CA ASP A 326 16.83 -16.42 -10.02
C ASP A 326 15.56 -16.72 -9.22
N ILE A 327 14.47 -16.92 -9.94
CA ILE A 327 13.17 -17.24 -9.35
C ILE A 327 13.14 -18.75 -9.03
N ASP A 328 12.62 -19.12 -7.86
CA ASP A 328 12.40 -20.51 -7.51
C ASP A 328 11.53 -21.20 -8.56
N PRO A 329 11.94 -22.33 -9.15
CA PRO A 329 11.15 -23.02 -10.16
C PRO A 329 9.75 -23.44 -9.67
N SER A 330 9.58 -23.66 -8.37
CA SER A 330 8.30 -24.00 -7.74
C SER A 330 7.43 -22.78 -7.41
N PHE A 331 7.92 -21.56 -7.66
CA PHE A 331 7.17 -20.34 -7.37
C PHE A 331 5.79 -20.34 -8.03
N SER A 332 4.76 -20.18 -7.24
CA SER A 332 3.39 -19.97 -7.71
C SER A 332 2.85 -18.61 -7.26
N GLN A 333 3.03 -18.28 -5.99
CA GLN A 333 2.73 -16.98 -5.39
C GLN A 333 3.47 -16.82 -4.06
N ASP A 334 3.71 -15.58 -3.67
CA ASP A 334 4.16 -15.20 -2.34
C ASP A 334 3.73 -13.77 -2.04
N ARG A 335 3.80 -13.33 -0.78
CA ARG A 335 3.26 -12.03 -0.40
C ARG A 335 4.07 -11.31 0.67
N MET A 336 3.95 -10.00 0.68
CA MET A 336 4.27 -9.12 1.78
C MET A 336 2.97 -8.77 2.53
N GLU A 337 2.97 -8.89 3.84
CA GLU A 337 1.87 -8.49 4.70
C GLU A 337 2.27 -7.24 5.47
N VAL A 338 1.51 -6.17 5.33
CA VAL A 338 1.75 -4.89 6.02
C VAL A 338 0.66 -4.67 7.06
N ASP A 339 1.06 -4.56 8.32
CA ASP A 339 0.18 -4.39 9.46
C ASP A 339 -0.26 -2.92 9.61
N TYR A 340 0.69 -2.00 9.46
CA TYR A 340 0.40 -0.58 9.38
C TYR A 340 1.46 0.21 8.62
N VAL A 341 1.06 1.38 8.17
CA VAL A 341 1.95 2.46 7.70
C VAL A 341 1.61 3.73 8.47
N ARG A 342 2.60 4.34 9.10
CA ARG A 342 2.43 5.54 9.93
C ARG A 342 3.46 6.60 9.56
N VAL A 343 3.02 7.84 9.40
CA VAL A 343 3.89 9.00 9.15
C VAL A 343 3.71 10.01 10.28
N PHE A 344 4.80 10.36 10.92
CA PHE A 344 4.84 11.31 12.01
C PHE A 344 5.66 12.53 11.62
N GLN A 345 5.22 13.73 11.99
CA GLN A 345 5.96 14.98 11.79
C GLN A 345 6.03 15.78 13.08
N LYS A 346 7.06 16.61 13.21
CA LYS A 346 7.12 17.57 14.31
C LYS A 346 6.13 18.70 14.10
N GLU A 347 5.58 19.21 15.20
CA GLU A 347 4.81 20.44 15.19
C GLU A 347 5.61 21.62 14.62
#